data_94bf913daba8d290002d10e74a68e5aa
#
_entry.id   94bf913daba8d290002d10e74a68e5aa
#
_cell.length_a   1.000
_cell.length_b   1.000
_cell.length_c   1.000
_cell.angle_alpha   90.00
_cell.angle_beta   90.00
_cell.angle_gamma   90.00
#
_symmetry.space_group_name_H-M   'P 1'
#
loop_
_entity.id
_entity.type
_entity.pdbx_description
1 polymer ?
#
loop_
_entity_poly.entity_id
_entity_poly.type
_entity_poly.pdbx_seq_one_letter_code
_entity_poly.pdbx_strand_id
1 'polypeptide(L)'
;CMGCDGRSISVAEGRKYEELLNKKEGTLKCQDDLAGKIWSDRPQMSKEPVYVLNVKYAGETREDKISRVREEMKKAGAQVHVLSSLDDIVWLLNIRGNDIEYNPVVLSYVILTMDQVHFYVQEEAVPDQVREELEKAGAVLHPYFQIYEDVKKLDPSYKVMLEEQCTNYALYKNIPEGTEVIFQPNPAAVFKGNKNPVEMENLKIAHVKDSRAMSRFIYW
;
A
#
# COMPACT_ATOMS: atom_id res chain seq x y z
N CYS A 1 4.21 29.77 8.43
CA CYS A 1 3.74 28.41 8.69
C CYS A 1 2.86 27.95 7.51
N MET A 2 3.07 26.74 7.02
CA MET A 2 2.22 26.06 6.04
C MET A 2 1.55 24.85 6.71
N GLY A 3 0.27 24.66 6.47
CA GLY A 3 -0.49 23.50 7.02
C GLY A 3 -0.97 22.57 5.91
N CYS A 4 -0.94 21.27 6.15
CA CYS A 4 -1.53 20.26 5.27
C CYS A 4 -1.94 19.03 6.08
N ASP A 5 -2.70 18.13 5.46
CA ASP A 5 -2.86 16.78 5.99
C ASP A 5 -1.70 15.91 5.49
N GLY A 6 -0.86 15.45 6.40
CA GLY A 6 0.29 14.60 6.06
C GLY A 6 -0.09 13.25 5.44
N ARG A 7 -1.36 12.86 5.52
CA ARG A 7 -1.88 11.65 4.87
C ARG A 7 -2.15 11.85 3.38
N SER A 8 -2.26 13.11 2.93
CA SER A 8 -2.61 13.49 1.55
C SER A 8 -1.42 13.90 0.69
N ILE A 9 -0.23 13.96 1.25
CA ILE A 9 1.02 14.25 0.52
C ILE A 9 2.02 13.10 0.69
N SER A 10 2.86 12.92 -0.32
CA SER A 10 3.94 11.94 -0.28
C SER A 10 5.10 12.39 0.61
N VAL A 11 5.96 11.44 1.00
CA VAL A 11 7.22 11.74 1.71
C VAL A 11 8.08 12.70 0.89
N ALA A 12 8.20 12.47 -0.42
CA ALA A 12 8.97 13.31 -1.31
C ALA A 12 8.47 14.77 -1.32
N GLU A 13 7.15 14.96 -1.39
CA GLU A 13 6.54 16.29 -1.35
C GLU A 13 6.74 16.96 0.02
N GLY A 14 6.47 16.21 1.10
CA GLY A 14 6.62 16.73 2.47
C GLY A 14 8.05 17.21 2.76
N ARG A 15 9.06 16.42 2.40
CA ARG A 15 10.47 16.77 2.52
C ARG A 15 10.83 18.00 1.69
N LYS A 16 10.33 18.08 0.46
CA LYS A 16 10.50 19.25 -0.40
C LYS A 16 9.91 20.51 0.22
N TYR A 17 8.71 20.42 0.80
CA TYR A 17 8.07 21.56 1.47
C TYR A 17 8.83 21.97 2.73
N GLU A 18 9.30 21.03 3.54
CA GLU A 18 10.15 21.33 4.70
C GLU A 18 11.43 22.08 4.28
N GLU A 19 12.12 21.59 3.26
CA GLU A 19 13.34 22.23 2.75
C GLU A 19 13.10 23.67 2.28
N LEU A 20 12.02 23.90 1.53
CA LEU A 20 11.65 25.22 1.02
C LEU A 20 11.26 26.18 2.16
N LEU A 21 10.56 25.69 3.16
CA LEU A 21 10.14 26.48 4.32
C LEU A 21 11.32 26.81 5.22
N ASN A 22 12.22 25.87 5.49
CA ASN A 22 13.41 26.07 6.31
C ASN A 22 14.30 27.20 5.76
N LYS A 23 14.41 27.34 4.43
CA LYS A 23 15.12 28.46 3.78
C LYS A 23 14.51 29.83 4.09
N LYS A 24 13.28 29.88 4.58
CA LYS A 24 12.51 31.10 4.90
C LYS A 24 12.09 31.14 6.38
N GLU A 25 12.79 30.42 7.25
CA GLU A 25 12.47 30.30 8.69
C GLU A 25 10.99 29.89 8.95
N GLY A 26 10.39 29.19 7.99
CA GLY A 26 9.02 28.71 8.06
C GLY A 26 8.92 27.30 8.64
N THR A 27 7.71 26.88 9.02
CA THR A 27 7.42 25.54 9.53
C THR A 27 6.32 24.88 8.73
N LEU A 28 6.42 23.55 8.55
CA LEU A 28 5.38 22.69 7.98
C LEU A 28 4.63 21.99 9.12
N LYS A 29 3.29 22.13 9.16
CA LYS A 29 2.40 21.42 10.10
C LYS A 29 1.52 20.47 9.30
N CYS A 30 1.65 19.17 9.56
CA CYS A 30 0.96 18.12 8.79
C CYS A 30 0.11 17.19 9.66
N GLN A 31 -0.40 17.69 10.80
CA GLN A 31 -1.13 16.90 11.79
C GLN A 31 -2.65 17.06 11.70
N ASP A 32 -3.13 18.05 10.94
CA ASP A 32 -4.53 18.41 10.89
C ASP A 32 -5.16 18.09 9.54
N ASP A 33 -6.26 17.32 9.58
CA ASP A 33 -7.19 17.19 8.46
C ASP A 33 -8.14 18.39 8.43
N LEU A 34 -7.68 19.48 7.83
CA LEU A 34 -8.47 20.71 7.74
C LEU A 34 -9.71 20.54 6.85
N ALA A 35 -9.61 19.72 5.79
CA ALA A 35 -10.74 19.42 4.93
C ALA A 35 -11.80 18.63 5.69
N GLY A 36 -11.41 17.60 6.46
CA GLY A 36 -12.32 16.82 7.29
C GLY A 36 -13.01 17.61 8.38
N LYS A 37 -12.37 18.69 8.91
CA LYS A 37 -12.99 19.56 9.91
C LYS A 37 -14.16 20.40 9.37
N ILE A 38 -14.19 20.71 8.09
CA ILE A 38 -15.25 21.52 7.46
C ILE A 38 -16.22 20.71 6.62
N TRP A 39 -15.87 19.48 6.27
CA TRP A 39 -16.70 18.59 5.45
C TRP A 39 -17.60 17.72 6.34
N SER A 40 -18.73 18.27 6.76
CA SER A 40 -19.63 17.65 7.73
C SER A 40 -20.36 16.39 7.23
N ASP A 41 -20.55 16.27 5.93
CA ASP A 41 -21.20 15.15 5.23
C ASP A 41 -20.18 14.26 4.47
N ARG A 42 -18.92 14.23 4.91
CA ARG A 42 -17.88 13.41 4.33
C ARG A 42 -18.28 11.93 4.32
N PRO A 43 -18.25 11.26 3.15
CA PRO A 43 -18.52 9.83 3.06
C PRO A 43 -17.59 9.01 3.96
N GLN A 44 -18.13 7.95 4.54
CA GLN A 44 -17.31 6.96 5.23
C GLN A 44 -16.40 6.21 4.25
N MET A 45 -15.34 5.61 4.77
CA MET A 45 -14.50 4.72 3.97
C MET A 45 -15.33 3.56 3.43
N SER A 46 -14.98 3.13 2.23
CA SER A 46 -15.59 1.96 1.59
C SER A 46 -15.51 0.72 2.48
N LYS A 47 -16.56 -0.11 2.42
CA LYS A 47 -16.65 -1.42 3.05
C LYS A 47 -16.93 -2.50 2.01
N GLU A 48 -16.60 -2.22 0.75
CA GLU A 48 -16.74 -3.19 -0.33
C GLU A 48 -15.95 -4.47 -0.03
N PRO A 49 -16.56 -5.64 -0.24
CA PRO A 49 -15.95 -6.88 0.20
C PRO A 49 -14.65 -7.20 -0.57
N VAL A 50 -13.63 -7.54 0.21
CA VAL A 50 -12.36 -8.08 -0.29
C VAL A 50 -12.57 -9.51 -0.77
N TYR A 51 -11.96 -9.89 -1.89
CA TYR A 51 -11.97 -11.26 -2.40
C TYR A 51 -10.57 -11.73 -2.80
N VAL A 52 -10.37 -13.06 -2.76
CA VAL A 52 -9.09 -13.68 -3.10
C VAL A 52 -8.96 -13.81 -4.62
N LEU A 53 -7.82 -13.39 -5.16
CA LEU A 53 -7.42 -13.72 -6.52
C LEU A 53 -6.77 -15.11 -6.53
N ASN A 54 -7.44 -16.07 -7.13
CA ASN A 54 -6.96 -17.43 -7.19
C ASN A 54 -5.62 -17.54 -7.94
N VAL A 55 -4.72 -18.42 -7.47
CA VAL A 55 -3.39 -18.66 -8.04
C VAL A 55 -3.43 -19.04 -9.52
N LYS A 56 -4.52 -19.66 -10.00
CA LYS A 56 -4.73 -19.94 -11.44
C LYS A 56 -4.72 -18.69 -12.32
N TYR A 57 -4.97 -17.51 -11.71
CA TYR A 57 -4.90 -16.21 -12.40
C TYR A 57 -3.64 -15.42 -12.02
N ALA A 58 -3.19 -15.54 -10.78
CA ALA A 58 -2.00 -14.84 -10.27
C ALA A 58 -0.68 -15.53 -10.68
N GLY A 59 -0.72 -16.86 -10.92
CA GLY A 59 0.44 -17.67 -11.33
C GLY A 59 1.49 -17.90 -10.25
N GLU A 60 1.37 -17.25 -9.10
CA GLU A 60 2.31 -17.33 -7.98
C GLU A 60 1.53 -17.19 -6.66
N THR A 61 1.92 -17.92 -5.62
CA THR A 61 1.28 -17.84 -4.31
C THR A 61 1.66 -16.53 -3.60
N ARG A 62 0.88 -16.11 -2.61
CA ARG A 62 1.21 -14.93 -1.79
C ARG A 62 2.45 -15.18 -0.93
N GLU A 63 2.64 -16.41 -0.48
CA GLU A 63 3.79 -16.85 0.31
C GLU A 63 5.10 -16.72 -0.48
N ASP A 64 5.10 -17.13 -1.74
CA ASP A 64 6.26 -16.99 -2.63
C ASP A 64 6.57 -15.51 -2.92
N LYS A 65 5.54 -14.71 -3.19
CA LYS A 65 5.68 -13.27 -3.40
C LYS A 65 6.26 -12.56 -2.19
N ILE A 66 5.74 -12.85 -0.99
CA ILE A 66 6.23 -12.30 0.28
C ILE A 66 7.69 -12.72 0.51
N SER A 67 8.01 -13.98 0.26
CA SER A 67 9.39 -14.49 0.39
C SER A 67 10.36 -13.72 -0.51
N ARG A 68 9.99 -13.49 -1.77
CA ARG A 68 10.81 -12.70 -2.71
C ARG A 68 11.01 -11.26 -2.24
N VAL A 69 9.97 -10.61 -1.73
CA VAL A 69 10.10 -9.24 -1.19
C VAL A 69 11.01 -9.23 0.03
N ARG A 70 10.90 -10.22 0.92
CA ARG A 70 11.80 -10.36 2.08
C ARG A 70 13.26 -10.58 1.68
N GLU A 71 13.53 -11.26 0.57
CA GLU A 71 14.89 -11.39 0.03
C GLU A 71 15.47 -10.03 -0.39
N GLU A 72 14.67 -9.18 -1.06
CA GLU A 72 15.11 -7.82 -1.41
C GLU A 72 15.29 -6.94 -0.16
N MET A 73 14.43 -7.07 0.84
CA MET A 73 14.62 -6.41 2.14
C MET A 73 15.96 -6.82 2.79
N LYS A 74 16.30 -8.12 2.79
CA LYS A 74 17.60 -8.61 3.29
C LYS A 74 18.77 -8.01 2.54
N LYS A 75 18.70 -7.96 1.21
CA LYS A 75 19.76 -7.36 0.37
C LYS A 75 19.94 -5.86 0.66
N ALA A 76 18.85 -5.16 0.93
CA ALA A 76 18.87 -3.76 1.35
C ALA A 76 19.29 -3.57 2.82
N GLY A 77 19.36 -4.63 3.62
CA GLY A 77 19.61 -4.58 5.05
C GLY A 77 18.42 -4.08 5.88
N ALA A 78 17.21 -4.07 5.30
CA ALA A 78 15.99 -3.63 5.97
C ALA A 78 15.35 -4.76 6.79
N GLN A 79 14.88 -4.45 7.99
CA GLN A 79 14.11 -5.35 8.85
C GLN A 79 12.61 -5.15 8.67
N VAL A 80 12.19 -3.95 8.25
CA VAL A 80 10.80 -3.56 8.08
C VAL A 80 10.62 -2.91 6.71
N HIS A 81 9.52 -3.25 6.03
CA HIS A 81 9.09 -2.55 4.81
C HIS A 81 7.66 -2.04 4.98
N VAL A 82 7.46 -0.74 4.80
CA VAL A 82 6.13 -0.11 4.84
C VAL A 82 5.62 0.07 3.42
N LEU A 83 4.52 -0.63 3.09
CA LEU A 83 3.85 -0.54 1.80
C LEU A 83 2.57 0.29 1.92
N SER A 84 2.39 1.21 1.00
CA SER A 84 1.21 2.09 0.90
C SER A 84 0.61 2.16 -0.50
N SER A 85 1.28 1.60 -1.51
CA SER A 85 0.74 1.47 -2.86
C SER A 85 -0.32 0.37 -2.91
N LEU A 86 -1.58 0.73 -3.16
CA LEU A 86 -2.71 -0.20 -3.14
C LEU A 86 -2.55 -1.33 -4.16
N ASP A 87 -2.10 -1.00 -5.38
CA ASP A 87 -1.85 -1.98 -6.45
C ASP A 87 -0.80 -3.02 -6.07
N ASP A 88 0.23 -2.62 -5.33
CA ASP A 88 1.30 -3.50 -4.91
C ASP A 88 0.86 -4.40 -3.76
N ILE A 89 0.08 -3.85 -2.84
CA ILE A 89 -0.48 -4.61 -1.71
C ILE A 89 -1.43 -5.70 -2.20
N VAL A 90 -2.38 -5.37 -3.09
CA VAL A 90 -3.33 -6.37 -3.59
C VAL A 90 -2.67 -7.40 -4.49
N TRP A 91 -1.59 -7.04 -5.20
CA TRP A 91 -0.77 -7.99 -5.94
C TRP A 91 0.00 -8.93 -4.98
N LEU A 92 0.64 -8.38 -3.95
CA LEU A 92 1.43 -9.13 -2.97
C LEU A 92 0.59 -10.17 -2.23
N LEU A 93 -0.60 -9.76 -1.78
CA LEU A 93 -1.48 -10.59 -0.96
C LEU A 93 -2.45 -11.47 -1.79
N ASN A 94 -2.41 -11.39 -3.12
CA ASN A 94 -3.37 -12.06 -4.00
C ASN A 94 -4.83 -11.78 -3.61
N ILE A 95 -5.16 -10.55 -3.33
CA ILE A 95 -6.52 -10.08 -3.05
C ILE A 95 -6.96 -9.01 -4.05
N ARG A 96 -8.26 -8.78 -4.11
CA ARG A 96 -8.85 -7.67 -4.87
C ARG A 96 -10.03 -7.11 -4.08
N GLY A 97 -10.43 -5.89 -4.41
CA GLY A 97 -11.62 -5.22 -3.88
C GLY A 97 -12.17 -4.23 -4.90
N ASN A 98 -13.15 -3.45 -4.48
CA ASN A 98 -13.81 -2.44 -5.32
C ASN A 98 -13.88 -1.08 -4.63
N ASP A 99 -12.90 -0.75 -3.78
CA ASP A 99 -12.88 0.51 -3.04
C ASP A 99 -12.69 1.73 -3.96
N ILE A 100 -12.10 1.53 -5.12
CA ILE A 100 -11.94 2.55 -6.16
C ILE A 100 -12.63 2.08 -7.44
N GLU A 101 -13.51 2.92 -7.98
CA GLU A 101 -14.25 2.63 -9.20
C GLU A 101 -13.28 2.34 -10.37
N TYR A 102 -13.53 1.25 -11.10
CA TYR A 102 -12.69 0.76 -12.21
C TYR A 102 -11.25 0.32 -11.84
N ASN A 103 -10.90 0.31 -10.56
CA ASN A 103 -9.60 -0.21 -10.10
C ASN A 103 -9.82 -1.24 -8.97
N PRO A 104 -9.50 -2.53 -9.19
CA PRO A 104 -9.83 -3.60 -8.24
C PRO A 104 -8.87 -3.65 -7.05
N VAL A 105 -8.73 -2.54 -6.34
CA VAL A 105 -7.87 -2.38 -5.17
C VAL A 105 -8.65 -2.33 -3.86
N VAL A 106 -7.92 -2.48 -2.77
CA VAL A 106 -8.42 -2.38 -1.39
C VAL A 106 -7.69 -1.25 -0.69
N LEU A 107 -8.42 -0.33 -0.07
CA LEU A 107 -7.83 0.72 0.77
C LEU A 107 -7.13 0.06 1.96
N SER A 108 -5.81 0.05 1.94
CA SER A 108 -5.02 -0.71 2.90
C SER A 108 -3.58 -0.22 3.00
N TYR A 109 -2.90 -0.71 4.04
CA TYR A 109 -1.46 -0.61 4.21
C TYR A 109 -0.90 -1.96 4.61
N VAL A 110 0.41 -2.15 4.44
CA VAL A 110 1.12 -3.31 4.98
C VAL A 110 2.41 -2.85 5.66
N ILE A 111 2.67 -3.39 6.84
CA ILE A 111 4.00 -3.43 7.44
C ILE A 111 4.49 -4.87 7.31
N LEU A 112 5.50 -5.07 6.50
CA LEU A 112 6.14 -6.36 6.30
C LEU A 112 7.42 -6.41 7.13
N THR A 113 7.49 -7.39 8.04
CA THR A 113 8.71 -7.74 8.77
C THR A 113 9.33 -9.02 8.22
N MET A 114 10.43 -9.46 8.76
CA MET A 114 11.09 -10.69 8.31
C MET A 114 10.26 -11.96 8.57
N ASP A 115 9.33 -11.90 9.52
CA ASP A 115 8.55 -13.04 10.00
C ASP A 115 7.03 -12.84 9.87
N GLN A 116 6.53 -11.61 9.92
CA GLN A 116 5.10 -11.30 9.92
C GLN A 116 4.69 -10.36 8.78
N VAL A 117 3.40 -10.39 8.46
CA VAL A 117 2.73 -9.46 7.55
C VAL A 117 1.60 -8.79 8.33
N HIS A 118 1.76 -7.52 8.68
CA HIS A 118 0.69 -6.75 9.31
C HIS A 118 -0.12 -6.05 8.24
N PHE A 119 -1.37 -6.46 8.07
CA PHE A 119 -2.28 -5.95 7.06
C PHE A 119 -3.32 -5.03 7.70
N TYR A 120 -3.30 -3.77 7.34
CA TYR A 120 -4.18 -2.72 7.86
C TYR A 120 -5.29 -2.43 6.86
N VAL A 121 -6.52 -2.72 7.24
CA VAL A 121 -7.69 -2.67 6.34
C VAL A 121 -8.95 -2.34 7.14
N GLN A 122 -10.03 -1.93 6.46
CA GLN A 122 -11.36 -1.92 7.07
C GLN A 122 -11.77 -3.37 7.35
N GLU A 123 -11.78 -3.76 8.63
CA GLU A 123 -12.01 -5.17 9.03
C GLU A 123 -13.36 -5.70 8.58
N GLU A 124 -14.38 -4.81 8.53
CA GLU A 124 -15.73 -5.14 8.06
C GLU A 124 -15.78 -5.47 6.55
N ALA A 125 -14.78 -5.03 5.78
CA ALA A 125 -14.65 -5.33 4.35
C ALA A 125 -14.03 -6.71 4.09
N VAL A 126 -13.48 -7.40 5.11
CA VAL A 126 -12.80 -8.68 4.96
C VAL A 126 -13.70 -9.83 5.40
N PRO A 127 -14.30 -10.60 4.47
CA PRO A 127 -15.09 -11.79 4.80
C PRO A 127 -14.27 -12.83 5.57
N ASP A 128 -14.91 -13.60 6.44
CA ASP A 128 -14.26 -14.60 7.30
C ASP A 128 -13.37 -15.58 6.51
N GLN A 129 -13.84 -16.05 5.36
CA GLN A 129 -13.07 -16.95 4.50
C GLN A 129 -11.77 -16.30 4.01
N VAL A 130 -11.81 -15.03 3.63
CA VAL A 130 -10.62 -14.27 3.17
C VAL A 130 -9.67 -14.04 4.33
N ARG A 131 -10.21 -13.70 5.52
CA ARG A 131 -9.45 -13.55 6.76
C ARG A 131 -8.67 -14.83 7.08
N GLU A 132 -9.36 -15.98 7.12
CA GLU A 132 -8.72 -17.28 7.38
C GLU A 132 -7.60 -17.60 6.38
N GLU A 133 -7.78 -17.29 5.10
CA GLU A 133 -6.75 -17.52 4.09
C GLU A 133 -5.54 -16.61 4.26
N LEU A 134 -5.73 -15.36 4.67
CA LEU A 134 -4.65 -14.42 4.94
C LEU A 134 -3.89 -14.81 6.21
N GLU A 135 -4.60 -15.19 7.28
CA GLU A 135 -4.00 -15.62 8.54
C GLU A 135 -3.19 -16.92 8.38
N LYS A 136 -3.67 -17.88 7.57
CA LYS A 136 -2.91 -19.10 7.22
C LYS A 136 -1.60 -18.78 6.49
N ALA A 137 -1.55 -17.68 5.76
CA ALA A 137 -0.34 -17.18 5.09
C ALA A 137 0.54 -16.30 6.00
N GLY A 138 0.24 -16.23 7.30
CA GLY A 138 1.01 -15.47 8.28
C GLY A 138 0.69 -13.97 8.31
N ALA A 139 -0.46 -13.55 7.76
CA ALA A 139 -0.91 -12.17 7.88
C ALA A 139 -1.68 -11.97 9.20
N VAL A 140 -1.41 -10.84 9.85
CA VAL A 140 -2.18 -10.35 11.01
C VAL A 140 -2.97 -9.12 10.57
N LEU A 141 -4.29 -9.17 10.73
CA LEU A 141 -5.17 -8.07 10.33
C LEU A 141 -5.29 -7.04 11.45
N HIS A 142 -5.31 -5.78 11.04
CA HIS A 142 -5.46 -4.63 11.95
C HIS A 142 -6.43 -3.60 11.36
N PRO A 143 -7.12 -2.82 12.21
CA PRO A 143 -7.91 -1.68 11.76
C PRO A 143 -7.07 -0.70 10.91
N TYR A 144 -7.64 -0.18 9.83
CA TYR A 144 -6.96 0.64 8.83
C TYR A 144 -6.08 1.77 9.40
N PHE A 145 -6.61 2.54 10.36
CA PHE A 145 -5.89 3.68 10.94
C PHE A 145 -4.86 3.30 12.00
N GLN A 146 -4.87 2.05 12.47
CA GLN A 146 -3.92 1.60 13.50
C GLN A 146 -2.47 1.65 13.04
N ILE A 147 -2.22 1.62 11.73
CA ILE A 147 -0.87 1.72 11.17
C ILE A 147 -0.11 2.95 11.68
N TYR A 148 -0.81 4.10 11.86
CA TYR A 148 -0.18 5.34 12.33
C TYR A 148 0.33 5.25 13.77
N GLU A 149 -0.28 4.38 14.59
CA GLU A 149 0.17 4.11 15.96
C GLU A 149 1.21 3.00 16.01
N ASP A 150 1.10 1.99 15.13
CA ASP A 150 2.03 0.86 15.14
C ASP A 150 3.39 1.22 14.55
N VAL A 151 3.43 2.12 13.56
CA VAL A 151 4.69 2.68 13.03
C VAL A 151 5.49 3.39 14.12
N LYS A 152 4.84 4.06 15.09
CA LYS A 152 5.51 4.72 16.22
C LYS A 152 6.20 3.75 17.19
N LYS A 153 5.77 2.48 17.18
CA LYS A 153 6.28 1.43 18.08
C LYS A 153 7.39 0.60 17.45
N LEU A 154 7.81 0.90 16.23
CA LEU A 154 8.92 0.22 15.58
C LEU A 154 10.19 0.40 16.41
N ASP A 155 11.00 -0.65 16.49
CA ASP A 155 12.29 -0.58 17.17
C ASP A 155 13.21 0.40 16.42
N PRO A 156 13.73 1.45 17.07
CA PRO A 156 14.62 2.41 16.42
C PRO A 156 15.91 1.80 15.87
N SER A 157 16.29 0.61 16.31
CA SER A 157 17.45 -0.12 15.78
C SER A 157 17.19 -0.77 14.42
N TYR A 158 15.92 -0.85 13.98
CA TYR A 158 15.56 -1.41 12.69
C TYR A 158 15.79 -0.39 11.58
N LYS A 159 16.16 -0.91 10.42
CA LYS A 159 16.13 -0.13 9.17
C LYS A 159 14.79 -0.32 8.49
N VAL A 160 14.11 0.78 8.24
CA VAL A 160 12.78 0.82 7.63
C VAL A 160 12.88 1.19 6.16
N MET A 161 12.45 0.29 5.28
CA MET A 161 12.38 0.51 3.85
C MET A 161 11.02 1.09 3.48
N LEU A 162 11.00 2.13 2.65
CA LEU A 162 9.79 2.69 2.06
C LEU A 162 10.07 3.41 0.76
N GLU A 163 9.03 3.58 -0.05
CA GLU A 163 9.06 4.35 -1.29
C GLU A 163 8.55 5.76 -1.05
N GLU A 164 9.43 6.76 -1.20
CA GLU A 164 9.12 8.15 -0.86
C GLU A 164 8.02 8.79 -1.72
N GLN A 165 7.80 8.29 -2.95
CA GLN A 165 6.76 8.80 -3.85
C GLN A 165 5.36 8.27 -3.49
N CYS A 166 5.26 7.08 -2.91
CA CYS A 166 4.00 6.40 -2.62
C CYS A 166 3.62 6.48 -1.15
N THR A 167 4.60 6.49 -0.23
CA THR A 167 4.32 6.54 1.20
C THR A 167 3.89 7.95 1.60
N ASN A 168 2.80 8.04 2.37
CA ASN A 168 2.34 9.34 2.85
C ASN A 168 3.24 9.90 3.96
N TYR A 169 3.31 11.22 4.03
CA TYR A 169 4.22 11.94 4.91
C TYR A 169 3.91 11.73 6.40
N ALA A 170 2.64 11.52 6.77
CA ALA A 170 2.25 11.25 8.16
C ALA A 170 2.82 9.92 8.67
N LEU A 171 2.85 8.86 7.85
CA LEU A 171 3.51 7.61 8.21
C LEU A 171 5.00 7.80 8.43
N TYR A 172 5.66 8.49 7.51
CA TYR A 172 7.10 8.77 7.63
C TYR A 172 7.43 9.56 8.91
N LYS A 173 6.65 10.59 9.23
CA LYS A 173 6.86 11.41 10.45
C LYS A 173 6.56 10.67 11.75
N ASN A 174 5.85 9.56 11.68
CA ASN A 174 5.56 8.70 12.82
C ASN A 174 6.64 7.62 13.05
N ILE A 175 7.58 7.43 12.14
CA ILE A 175 8.73 6.54 12.36
C ILE A 175 9.56 7.12 13.52
N PRO A 176 9.97 6.28 14.50
CA PRO A 176 10.74 6.75 15.64
C PRO A 176 12.00 7.52 15.26
N GLU A 177 12.32 8.56 16.01
CA GLU A 177 13.54 9.34 15.80
C GLU A 177 14.79 8.46 15.96
N GLY A 178 15.78 8.65 15.09
CA GLY A 178 17.00 7.83 15.06
C GLY A 178 16.90 6.56 14.22
N THR A 179 15.69 6.17 13.76
CA THR A 179 15.51 5.04 12.83
C THR A 179 16.13 5.34 11.46
N GLU A 180 16.95 4.45 10.95
CA GLU A 180 17.47 4.55 9.59
C GLU A 180 16.37 4.22 8.57
N VAL A 181 16.05 5.17 7.69
CA VAL A 181 15.05 4.99 6.63
C VAL A 181 15.75 4.81 5.28
N ILE A 182 15.46 3.69 4.62
CA ILE A 182 15.97 3.34 3.28
C ILE A 182 14.92 3.71 2.25
N PHE A 183 15.20 4.73 1.45
CA PHE A 183 14.34 5.14 0.34
C PHE A 183 14.73 4.38 -0.93
N GLN A 184 13.86 3.50 -1.38
CA GLN A 184 14.03 2.79 -2.64
C GLN A 184 12.68 2.40 -3.24
N PRO A 185 12.63 2.08 -4.56
CA PRO A 185 11.43 1.55 -5.19
C PRO A 185 10.92 0.29 -4.47
N ASN A 186 9.60 0.17 -4.35
CA ASN A 186 8.98 -1.01 -3.76
C ASN A 186 9.31 -2.27 -4.59
N PRO A 187 9.95 -3.31 -4.01
CA PRO A 187 10.23 -4.56 -4.72
C PRO A 187 8.99 -5.22 -5.32
N ALA A 188 7.84 -5.13 -4.64
CA ALA A 188 6.58 -5.66 -5.15
C ALA A 188 6.16 -4.97 -6.46
N ALA A 189 6.40 -3.67 -6.63
CA ALA A 189 6.13 -2.95 -7.88
C ALA A 189 6.99 -3.48 -9.04
N VAL A 190 8.27 -3.75 -8.78
CA VAL A 190 9.19 -4.31 -9.77
C VAL A 190 8.75 -5.72 -10.19
N PHE A 191 8.40 -6.57 -9.23
CA PHE A 191 7.94 -7.93 -9.51
C PHE A 191 6.60 -7.95 -10.23
N LYS A 192 5.64 -7.13 -9.81
CA LYS A 192 4.35 -6.94 -10.51
C LYS A 192 4.54 -6.45 -11.95
N GLY A 193 5.56 -5.63 -12.18
CA GLY A 193 5.95 -5.16 -13.51
C GLY A 193 6.36 -6.30 -14.44
N ASN A 194 7.10 -7.28 -13.92
CA ASN A 194 7.57 -8.45 -14.64
C ASN A 194 6.54 -9.58 -14.57
N LYS A 195 5.64 -9.63 -15.55
CA LYS A 195 4.53 -10.61 -15.58
C LYS A 195 5.05 -12.05 -15.73
N ASN A 196 4.51 -12.95 -14.90
CA ASN A 196 4.75 -14.38 -15.06
C ASN A 196 3.96 -14.96 -16.26
N PRO A 197 4.25 -16.19 -16.73
CA PRO A 197 3.57 -16.79 -17.87
C PRO A 197 2.04 -16.89 -17.73
N VAL A 198 1.53 -17.15 -16.52
CA VAL A 198 0.10 -17.26 -16.25
C VAL A 198 -0.57 -15.88 -16.33
N GLU A 199 0.03 -14.86 -15.75
CA GLU A 199 -0.44 -13.47 -15.87
C GLU A 199 -0.44 -13.02 -17.34
N MET A 200 0.61 -13.35 -18.10
CA MET A 200 0.70 -13.01 -19.53
C MET A 200 -0.43 -13.65 -20.34
N GLU A 201 -0.75 -14.91 -20.11
CA GLU A 201 -1.83 -15.59 -20.84
C GLU A 201 -3.20 -15.02 -20.47
N ASN A 202 -3.46 -14.79 -19.18
CA ASN A 202 -4.70 -14.16 -18.72
C ASN A 202 -4.86 -12.73 -19.26
N LEU A 203 -3.77 -11.95 -19.37
CA LEU A 203 -3.79 -10.63 -19.97
C LEU A 203 -4.17 -10.69 -21.47
N LYS A 204 -3.62 -11.63 -22.24
CA LYS A 204 -4.01 -11.81 -23.66
C LYS A 204 -5.51 -12.06 -23.78
N ILE A 205 -6.05 -12.98 -22.95
CA ILE A 205 -7.49 -13.27 -22.94
C ILE A 205 -8.33 -12.03 -22.59
N ALA A 206 -7.90 -11.26 -21.59
CA ALA A 206 -8.56 -10.01 -21.18
C ALA A 206 -8.54 -8.98 -22.32
N HIS A 207 -7.38 -8.75 -22.93
CA HIS A 207 -7.25 -7.81 -24.05
C HIS A 207 -8.09 -8.18 -25.28
N VAL A 208 -8.30 -9.46 -25.56
CA VAL A 208 -9.23 -9.88 -26.63
C VAL A 208 -10.66 -9.48 -26.32
N LYS A 209 -11.10 -9.62 -25.07
CA LYS A 209 -12.45 -9.18 -24.64
C LYS A 209 -12.59 -7.66 -24.73
N ASP A 210 -11.62 -6.94 -24.25
CA ASP A 210 -11.53 -5.48 -24.26
C ASP A 210 -11.57 -4.93 -25.70
N SER A 211 -10.74 -5.48 -26.58
CA SER A 211 -10.69 -5.10 -27.99
C SER A 211 -12.02 -5.32 -28.71
N ARG A 212 -12.76 -6.38 -28.35
CA ARG A 212 -14.11 -6.61 -28.90
C ARG A 212 -15.10 -5.54 -28.42
N ALA A 213 -15.06 -5.15 -27.15
CA ALA A 213 -15.90 -4.12 -26.59
C ALA A 213 -15.59 -2.76 -27.24
N MET A 214 -14.31 -2.41 -27.35
CA MET A 214 -13.85 -1.19 -27.99
C MET A 214 -14.22 -1.14 -29.48
N SER A 215 -14.07 -2.24 -30.22
CA SER A 215 -14.45 -2.31 -31.63
C SER A 215 -15.96 -2.09 -31.83
N ARG A 216 -16.79 -2.65 -30.93
CA ARG A 216 -18.25 -2.41 -30.96
C ARG A 216 -18.60 -0.95 -30.67
N PHE A 217 -17.93 -0.34 -29.69
CA PHE A 217 -18.11 1.05 -29.33
C PHE A 217 -17.75 2.00 -30.49
N ILE A 218 -16.60 1.76 -31.14
CA ILE A 218 -16.15 2.56 -32.30
C ILE A 218 -17.12 2.43 -33.49
N TYR A 219 -17.65 1.21 -33.69
CA TYR A 219 -18.63 0.96 -34.78
C TYR A 219 -20.00 1.63 -34.51
N TRP A 220 -20.43 1.72 -33.25
CA TRP A 220 -21.68 2.34 -32.84
C TRP A 220 -21.65 3.86 -32.96
#